data_793be0991f9c8e6bd0b380a09b19fc3d
#
_entry.id   793be0991f9c8e6bd0b380a09b19fc3d
#
_cell.length_a   1.000
_cell.length_b   1.000
_cell.length_c   1.000
_cell.angle_alpha   90.00
_cell.angle_beta   90.00
_cell.angle_gamma   90.00
#
_symmetry.space_group_name_H-M   'P 1'
#
loop_
_entity.id
_entity.type
_entity.pdbx_description
1 polymer ?
#
loop_
_entity_poly.entity_id
_entity_poly.type
_entity_poly.pdbx_seq_one_letter_code
_entity_poly.pdbx_strand_id
1 'polypeptide(L)'
;MAVSRGSPEYFFPHDHELNHMDTAWIDDLSTVVPDTRIFRESHQIKRFTTGIRFGGGSALAVFEPATLLDFWQVLKACVAADCVIICQAANTGVTGGSTPDGDDYDREVVIISTLKLDTCIPLCDAQQALVFAGGTLYRLEELLAPFGKNPHSVIGSSCIGASVVGGICNNSGGSLVKRGP
;
A
#
# COMPACT_ATOMS: atom_id res chain seq x y z
N MET A 1 18.48 39.52 31.89
CA MET A 1 19.14 38.21 31.76
C MET A 1 18.24 37.31 30.93
N ALA A 2 18.55 37.14 29.66
CA ALA A 2 17.79 36.26 28.75
C ALA A 2 18.51 34.92 28.70
N VAL A 3 17.84 33.85 29.13
CA VAL A 3 18.34 32.48 29.05
C VAL A 3 18.04 31.94 27.65
N SER A 4 19.09 31.83 26.85
CA SER A 4 19.09 31.13 25.56
C SER A 4 18.85 29.64 25.80
N ARG A 5 17.70 29.13 25.36
CA ARG A 5 17.46 27.68 25.26
C ARG A 5 18.04 27.20 23.93
N GLY A 6 19.18 26.52 24.00
CA GLY A 6 19.75 25.79 22.86
C GLY A 6 18.77 24.69 22.40
N SER A 7 18.54 24.62 21.09
CA SER A 7 17.84 23.53 20.44
C SER A 7 18.62 22.22 20.65
N PRO A 8 18.00 21.07 20.88
CA PRO A 8 18.71 19.80 20.91
C PRO A 8 19.24 19.50 19.51
N GLU A 9 20.57 19.45 19.39
CA GLU A 9 21.24 18.91 18.22
C GLU A 9 20.95 17.40 18.17
N TYR A 10 20.13 16.98 17.22
CA TYR A 10 20.00 15.57 16.90
C TYR A 10 21.28 15.13 16.18
N PHE A 11 22.13 14.44 16.91
CA PHE A 11 23.31 13.78 16.40
C PHE A 11 22.88 12.53 15.63
N PHE A 12 22.86 12.62 14.28
CA PHE A 12 22.74 11.45 13.43
C PHE A 12 24.14 10.91 13.17
N PRO A 13 24.49 9.70 13.56
CA PRO A 13 25.73 9.09 13.17
C PRO A 13 25.66 8.75 11.67
N HIS A 14 26.31 9.57 10.87
CA HIS A 14 26.67 9.24 9.49
C HIS A 14 27.88 8.32 9.53
N ASP A 15 27.66 7.01 9.48
CA ASP A 15 28.58 5.98 9.02
C ASP A 15 27.84 4.63 9.13
N HIS A 16 26.83 4.40 8.26
CA HIS A 16 26.40 3.05 7.98
C HIS A 16 27.14 2.59 6.72
N GLU A 17 28.23 1.84 6.91
CA GLU A 17 28.61 0.84 5.92
C GLU A 17 27.33 0.08 5.55
N LEU A 18 27.01 0.08 4.25
CA LEU A 18 25.95 -0.76 3.68
C LEU A 18 26.36 -2.22 3.90
N ASN A 19 26.13 -2.72 5.11
CA ASN A 19 26.15 -4.13 5.39
C ASN A 19 25.13 -4.75 4.44
N HIS A 20 25.57 -5.68 3.63
CA HIS A 20 24.71 -6.58 2.86
C HIS A 20 23.65 -7.09 3.84
N MET A 21 22.45 -6.49 3.82
CA MET A 21 21.37 -6.89 4.73
C MET A 21 21.09 -8.36 4.48
N ASP A 22 21.12 -9.13 5.56
CA ASP A 22 20.73 -10.53 5.54
C ASP A 22 19.27 -10.62 5.07
N THR A 23 19.07 -11.08 3.84
CA THR A 23 17.73 -11.26 3.26
C THR A 23 17.16 -12.65 3.55
N ALA A 24 17.83 -13.45 4.38
CA ALA A 24 17.42 -14.81 4.76
C ALA A 24 16.02 -14.81 5.40
N TRP A 25 15.66 -13.75 6.12
CA TRP A 25 14.33 -13.62 6.70
C TRP A 25 13.18 -13.68 5.66
N ILE A 26 13.44 -13.25 4.41
CA ILE A 26 12.45 -13.35 3.33
C ILE A 26 12.26 -14.81 2.91
N ASP A 27 13.34 -15.58 2.88
CA ASP A 27 13.30 -16.99 2.52
C ASP A 27 12.59 -17.79 3.65
N ASP A 28 12.88 -17.48 4.90
CA ASP A 28 12.17 -18.05 6.07
C ASP A 28 10.68 -17.69 6.03
N LEU A 29 10.34 -16.42 5.75
CA LEU A 29 8.96 -15.98 5.63
C LEU A 29 8.21 -16.73 4.52
N SER A 30 8.86 -17.03 3.41
CA SER A 30 8.25 -17.76 2.29
C SER A 30 7.72 -19.13 2.69
N THR A 31 8.32 -19.77 3.70
CA THR A 31 7.86 -21.05 4.27
C THR A 31 6.61 -20.89 5.13
N VAL A 32 6.43 -19.73 5.75
CA VAL A 32 5.30 -19.43 6.65
C VAL A 32 4.07 -18.97 5.86
N VAL A 33 4.29 -18.31 4.73
CA VAL A 33 3.22 -17.76 3.86
C VAL A 33 3.36 -18.29 2.42
N PRO A 34 3.19 -19.60 2.19
CA PRO A 34 3.50 -20.24 0.90
C PRO A 34 2.64 -19.71 -0.27
N ASP A 35 1.44 -19.18 0.01
CA ASP A 35 0.54 -18.63 -1.00
C ASP A 35 0.80 -17.15 -1.30
N THR A 36 1.70 -16.51 -0.55
CA THR A 36 2.11 -15.12 -0.79
C THR A 36 3.12 -15.06 -1.93
N ARG A 37 2.82 -14.27 -2.96
CA ARG A 37 3.81 -13.98 -4.00
C ARG A 37 4.84 -13.01 -3.46
N ILE A 38 6.11 -13.32 -3.70
CA ILE A 38 7.25 -12.48 -3.33
C ILE A 38 8.02 -12.14 -4.60
N PHE A 39 8.13 -10.86 -4.90
CA PHE A 39 8.89 -10.35 -6.04
C PHE A 39 10.18 -9.72 -5.52
N ARG A 40 11.32 -10.13 -6.07
CA ARG A 40 12.66 -9.65 -5.68
C ARG A 40 13.45 -9.10 -6.87
N GLU A 41 13.08 -9.53 -8.08
CA GLU A 41 13.77 -9.12 -9.29
C GLU A 41 13.34 -7.71 -9.73
N SER A 42 14.30 -6.85 -10.08
CA SER A 42 14.05 -5.45 -10.44
C SER A 42 12.98 -5.29 -11.52
N HIS A 43 12.94 -6.18 -12.52
CA HIS A 43 11.94 -6.10 -13.58
C HIS A 43 10.51 -6.41 -13.10
N GLN A 44 10.36 -7.24 -12.05
CA GLN A 44 9.08 -7.59 -11.45
C GLN A 44 8.59 -6.46 -10.52
N ILE A 45 9.53 -5.84 -9.79
CA ILE A 45 9.27 -4.80 -8.79
C ILE A 45 8.92 -3.47 -9.46
N LYS A 46 9.45 -3.17 -10.64
CA LYS A 46 9.35 -1.87 -11.30
C LYS A 46 7.93 -1.30 -11.34
N ARG A 47 6.92 -2.12 -11.60
CA ARG A 47 5.52 -1.67 -11.66
C ARG A 47 4.99 -1.17 -10.32
N PHE A 48 5.58 -1.62 -9.21
CA PHE A 48 5.18 -1.23 -7.86
C PHE A 48 5.96 0.00 -7.36
N THR A 49 7.17 0.20 -7.86
CA THR A 49 8.04 1.30 -7.47
C THR A 49 7.92 2.54 -8.35
N THR A 50 7.08 2.49 -9.38
CA THR A 50 6.87 3.61 -10.30
C THR A 50 5.43 4.11 -10.20
N GLY A 51 5.25 5.36 -9.81
CA GLY A 51 3.95 6.02 -9.71
C GLY A 51 3.43 6.49 -11.08
N ILE A 52 2.13 6.78 -11.18
CA ILE A 52 1.52 7.27 -12.43
C ILE A 52 2.02 8.66 -12.80
N ARG A 53 2.20 9.54 -11.81
CA ARG A 53 2.69 10.93 -12.01
C ARG A 53 3.93 11.22 -11.21
N PHE A 54 3.91 10.85 -9.96
CA PHE A 54 4.96 11.13 -8.99
C PHE A 54 5.27 9.87 -8.20
N GLY A 55 6.44 9.85 -7.63
CA GLY A 55 6.97 8.73 -6.87
C GLY A 55 7.68 7.74 -7.78
N GLY A 56 8.83 7.31 -7.32
CA GLY A 56 9.69 6.34 -7.97
C GLY A 56 10.95 6.15 -7.15
N GLY A 57 11.41 4.92 -7.07
CA GLY A 57 12.60 4.56 -6.30
C GLY A 57 12.81 3.06 -6.33
N SER A 58 13.52 2.52 -5.34
CA SER A 58 13.76 1.09 -5.20
C SER A 58 13.00 0.49 -4.03
N ALA A 59 12.89 -0.82 -4.04
CA ALA A 59 12.42 -1.63 -2.93
C ALA A 59 13.17 -2.96 -2.90
N LEU A 60 13.45 -3.47 -1.69
CA LEU A 60 14.08 -4.76 -1.47
C LEU A 60 13.22 -5.91 -1.98
N ALA A 61 11.92 -5.85 -1.70
CA ALA A 61 10.94 -6.85 -2.11
C ALA A 61 9.53 -6.28 -2.18
N VAL A 62 8.67 -6.97 -2.93
CA VAL A 62 7.23 -6.74 -2.92
C VAL A 62 6.55 -8.04 -2.50
N PHE A 63 5.69 -7.95 -1.48
CA PHE A 63 4.87 -9.04 -0.98
C PHE A 63 3.42 -8.86 -1.43
N GLU A 64 2.80 -9.90 -1.96
CA GLU A 64 1.41 -9.88 -2.40
C GLU A 64 0.63 -10.99 -1.65
N PRO A 65 0.29 -10.78 -0.37
CA PRO A 65 -0.44 -11.74 0.44
C PRO A 65 -1.87 -11.94 -0.08
N ALA A 66 -2.34 -13.19 -0.04
CA ALA A 66 -3.66 -13.58 -0.50
C ALA A 66 -4.72 -13.58 0.62
N THR A 67 -4.31 -13.65 1.89
CA THR A 67 -5.19 -13.65 3.06
C THR A 67 -4.79 -12.58 4.08
N LEU A 68 -5.72 -12.22 4.97
CA LEU A 68 -5.42 -11.33 6.09
C LEU A 68 -4.39 -11.92 7.05
N LEU A 69 -4.37 -13.25 7.19
CA LEU A 69 -3.38 -13.93 8.03
C LEU A 69 -1.99 -13.80 7.42
N ASP A 70 -1.85 -14.04 6.11
CA ASP A 70 -0.57 -13.87 5.42
C ASP A 70 -0.11 -12.41 5.47
N PHE A 71 -1.03 -11.46 5.25
CA PHE A 71 -0.73 -10.03 5.39
C PHE A 71 -0.16 -9.70 6.78
N TRP A 72 -0.78 -10.26 7.82
CA TRP A 72 -0.32 -10.09 9.20
C TRP A 72 1.06 -10.69 9.45
N GLN A 73 1.34 -11.89 8.92
CA GLN A 73 2.66 -12.52 9.04
C GLN A 73 3.73 -11.72 8.29
N VAL A 74 3.44 -11.29 7.06
CA VAL A 74 4.33 -10.43 6.27
C VAL A 74 4.62 -9.13 7.02
N LEU A 75 3.58 -8.45 7.52
CA LEU A 75 3.73 -7.19 8.27
C LEU A 75 4.64 -7.37 9.48
N LYS A 76 4.42 -8.43 10.28
CA LYS A 76 5.26 -8.72 11.45
C LYS A 76 6.73 -8.96 11.07
N ALA A 77 6.97 -9.71 10.01
CA ALA A 77 8.33 -9.99 9.56
C ALA A 77 9.03 -8.71 9.08
N CYS A 78 8.35 -7.86 8.30
CA CYS A 78 8.89 -6.58 7.86
C CYS A 78 9.20 -5.63 9.03
N VAL A 79 8.33 -5.60 10.05
CA VAL A 79 8.56 -4.81 11.29
C VAL A 79 9.76 -5.36 12.06
N ALA A 80 9.88 -6.69 12.19
CA ALA A 80 11.01 -7.33 12.89
C ALA A 80 12.34 -7.10 12.15
N ALA A 81 12.30 -6.98 10.83
CA ALA A 81 13.45 -6.67 9.99
C ALA A 81 13.74 -5.15 9.88
N ASP A 82 13.02 -4.32 10.64
CA ASP A 82 13.16 -2.84 10.68
C ASP A 82 13.06 -2.18 9.30
N CYS A 83 12.17 -2.68 8.43
CA CYS A 83 11.96 -2.14 7.09
C CYS A 83 11.03 -0.92 7.09
N VAL A 84 11.23 -0.03 6.13
CA VAL A 84 10.20 0.95 5.74
C VAL A 84 9.12 0.22 4.94
N ILE A 85 7.87 0.30 5.38
CA ILE A 85 6.76 -0.46 4.80
C ILE A 85 5.83 0.46 4.03
N ILE A 86 5.64 0.21 2.74
CA ILE A 86 4.67 0.89 1.90
C ILE A 86 3.53 -0.07 1.57
N CYS A 87 2.32 0.22 2.09
CA CYS A 87 1.12 -0.52 1.69
C CYS A 87 0.58 0.05 0.37
N GLN A 88 0.40 -0.82 -0.62
CA GLN A 88 -0.02 -0.41 -1.96
C GLN A 88 -1.18 -1.27 -2.46
N ALA A 89 -2.24 -0.63 -2.98
CA ALA A 89 -3.28 -1.30 -3.75
C ALA A 89 -2.96 -1.20 -5.26
N ALA A 90 -3.84 -0.59 -6.06
CA ALA A 90 -3.69 -0.52 -7.51
C ALA A 90 -2.65 0.52 -8.01
N ASN A 91 -1.99 1.23 -7.12
CA ASN A 91 -0.99 2.26 -7.44
C ASN A 91 -1.51 3.34 -8.41
N THR A 92 -2.79 3.70 -8.29
CA THR A 92 -3.44 4.70 -9.15
C THR A 92 -3.38 6.12 -8.57
N GLY A 93 -2.77 6.29 -7.41
CA GLY A 93 -2.59 7.57 -6.74
C GLY A 93 -1.71 8.53 -7.56
N VAL A 94 -2.09 9.81 -7.57
CA VAL A 94 -1.38 10.85 -8.34
C VAL A 94 -0.44 11.70 -7.49
N THR A 95 -0.33 11.38 -6.20
CA THR A 95 0.49 12.13 -5.22
C THR A 95 1.80 11.43 -4.87
N GLY A 96 2.03 10.21 -5.36
CA GLY A 96 3.23 9.42 -5.08
C GLY A 96 3.23 8.67 -3.74
N GLY A 97 2.23 8.85 -2.88
CA GLY A 97 2.22 8.28 -1.52
C GLY A 97 2.11 6.75 -1.42
N SER A 98 1.96 6.04 -2.54
CA SER A 98 1.93 4.58 -2.62
C SER A 98 3.17 3.97 -3.26
N THR A 99 4.20 4.76 -3.54
CA THR A 99 5.48 4.32 -4.11
C THR A 99 6.63 4.86 -3.28
N PRO A 100 7.83 4.28 -3.36
CA PRO A 100 9.03 4.92 -2.85
C PRO A 100 9.23 6.31 -3.44
N ASP A 101 9.89 7.19 -2.71
CA ASP A 101 10.28 8.53 -3.16
C ASP A 101 11.82 8.62 -3.19
N GLY A 102 12.42 8.23 -4.31
CA GLY A 102 13.86 8.06 -4.44
C GLY A 102 14.39 6.82 -3.73
N ASP A 103 15.69 6.85 -3.46
CA ASP A 103 16.44 5.75 -2.84
C ASP A 103 17.15 6.22 -1.54
N ASP A 104 16.77 7.38 -1.01
CA ASP A 104 17.39 8.05 0.13
C ASP A 104 16.67 7.70 1.45
N TYR A 105 16.42 6.41 1.67
CA TYR A 105 15.87 5.92 2.91
C TYR A 105 16.96 5.43 3.85
N ASP A 106 16.78 5.63 5.15
CA ASP A 106 17.69 5.15 6.20
C ASP A 106 17.61 3.63 6.44
N ARG A 107 16.65 2.96 5.81
CA ARG A 107 16.36 1.52 5.93
C ARG A 107 15.86 0.96 4.61
N GLU A 108 15.89 -0.36 4.49
CA GLU A 108 15.34 -1.02 3.32
C GLU A 108 13.82 -0.80 3.17
N VAL A 109 13.39 -0.48 1.96
CA VAL A 109 11.99 -0.30 1.63
C VAL A 109 11.39 -1.62 1.16
N VAL A 110 10.24 -1.97 1.70
CA VAL A 110 9.42 -3.09 1.21
C VAL A 110 8.02 -2.60 0.85
N ILE A 111 7.41 -3.22 -0.15
CA ILE A 111 6.04 -2.92 -0.54
C ILE A 111 5.16 -4.12 -0.21
N ILE A 112 4.04 -3.89 0.49
CA ILE A 112 3.00 -4.91 0.69
C ILE A 112 1.82 -4.56 -0.22
N SER A 113 1.66 -5.33 -1.30
CA SER A 113 0.55 -5.19 -2.22
C SER A 113 -0.71 -5.81 -1.63
N THR A 114 -1.78 -5.04 -1.55
CA THR A 114 -3.07 -5.51 -1.04
C THR A 114 -4.01 -6.02 -2.14
N LEU A 115 -3.57 -6.08 -3.39
CA LEU A 115 -4.43 -6.38 -4.54
C LEU A 115 -5.15 -7.74 -4.44
N LYS A 116 -4.56 -8.72 -3.74
CA LYS A 116 -5.17 -10.04 -3.53
C LYS A 116 -6.18 -10.07 -2.36
N LEU A 117 -6.19 -9.03 -1.54
CA LEU A 117 -7.19 -8.85 -0.49
C LEU A 117 -8.41 -8.12 -1.06
N ASP A 118 -9.09 -8.73 -2.03
CA ASP A 118 -10.10 -8.09 -2.89
C ASP A 118 -11.56 -8.38 -2.48
N THR A 119 -11.76 -8.96 -1.31
CA THR A 119 -13.09 -9.30 -0.80
C THR A 119 -13.97 -8.06 -0.67
N CYS A 120 -15.16 -8.15 -1.26
CA CYS A 120 -16.26 -7.18 -1.12
C CYS A 120 -17.53 -7.93 -0.76
N ILE A 121 -18.18 -7.56 0.32
CA ILE A 121 -19.41 -8.21 0.82
C ILE A 121 -20.48 -7.16 1.05
N PRO A 122 -21.63 -7.21 0.34
CA PRO A 122 -22.76 -6.34 0.65
C PRO A 122 -23.41 -6.79 1.96
N LEU A 123 -23.81 -5.83 2.79
CA LEU A 123 -24.45 -6.04 4.08
C LEU A 123 -25.76 -5.24 4.12
N CYS A 124 -26.73 -5.69 4.93
CA CYS A 124 -27.98 -4.97 5.18
C CYS A 124 -28.69 -4.55 3.87
N ASP A 125 -28.99 -5.51 2.98
CA ASP A 125 -29.58 -5.24 1.66
C ASP A 125 -28.80 -4.19 0.86
N ALA A 126 -27.48 -4.33 0.88
CA ALA A 126 -26.50 -3.43 0.26
C ALA A 126 -26.61 -1.96 0.72
N GLN A 127 -27.10 -1.71 1.94
CA GLN A 127 -26.98 -0.39 2.57
C GLN A 127 -25.58 -0.13 3.10
N GLN A 128 -24.83 -1.19 3.35
CA GLN A 128 -23.42 -1.18 3.78
C GLN A 128 -22.64 -2.19 2.95
N ALA A 129 -21.33 -2.03 2.90
CA ALA A 129 -20.41 -3.00 2.32
C ALA A 129 -19.18 -3.17 3.20
N LEU A 130 -18.76 -4.40 3.43
CA LEU A 130 -17.44 -4.72 3.94
C LEU A 130 -16.52 -4.88 2.74
N VAL A 131 -15.46 -4.06 2.69
CA VAL A 131 -14.51 -4.07 1.57
C VAL A 131 -13.09 -4.17 2.12
N PHE A 132 -12.33 -5.15 1.63
CA PHE A 132 -10.92 -5.27 1.93
C PHE A 132 -10.08 -4.33 1.06
N ALA A 133 -8.82 -4.11 1.44
CA ALA A 133 -7.97 -3.05 0.88
C ALA A 133 -7.71 -3.19 -0.63
N GLY A 134 -7.76 -4.39 -1.19
CA GLY A 134 -7.65 -4.66 -2.62
C GLY A 134 -8.96 -4.59 -3.39
N GLY A 135 -10.11 -4.50 -2.69
CA GLY A 135 -11.43 -4.42 -3.33
C GLY A 135 -11.56 -3.16 -4.18
N THR A 136 -11.88 -3.34 -5.48
CA THR A 136 -11.94 -2.23 -6.43
C THR A 136 -13.30 -1.54 -6.42
N LEU A 137 -13.33 -0.27 -6.82
CA LEU A 137 -14.58 0.47 -7.03
C LEU A 137 -15.45 -0.20 -8.11
N TYR A 138 -14.83 -0.74 -9.16
CA TYR A 138 -15.52 -1.49 -10.20
C TYR A 138 -16.24 -2.73 -9.62
N ARG A 139 -15.54 -3.51 -8.78
CA ARG A 139 -16.13 -4.68 -8.14
C ARG A 139 -17.28 -4.31 -7.20
N LEU A 140 -17.13 -3.22 -6.47
CA LEU A 140 -18.20 -2.71 -5.61
C LEU A 140 -19.42 -2.31 -6.43
N GLU A 141 -19.25 -1.64 -7.56
CA GLU A 141 -20.32 -1.26 -8.47
C GLU A 141 -21.08 -2.48 -8.99
N GLU A 142 -20.38 -3.52 -9.47
CA GLU A 142 -20.99 -4.79 -9.89
C GLU A 142 -21.82 -5.42 -8.78
N LEU A 143 -21.33 -5.44 -7.55
CA LEU A 143 -22.02 -6.02 -6.39
C LEU A 143 -23.25 -5.22 -5.97
N LEU A 144 -23.28 -3.92 -6.15
CA LEU A 144 -24.39 -3.04 -5.78
C LEU A 144 -25.47 -2.96 -6.85
N ALA A 145 -25.13 -3.20 -8.12
CA ALA A 145 -26.05 -3.09 -9.27
C ALA A 145 -27.33 -3.91 -9.12
N PRO A 146 -27.32 -5.18 -8.65
CA PRO A 146 -28.56 -5.96 -8.44
C PRO A 146 -29.52 -5.35 -7.43
N PHE A 147 -29.03 -4.49 -6.52
CA PHE A 147 -29.84 -3.78 -5.52
C PHE A 147 -30.28 -2.40 -5.99
N GLY A 148 -30.02 -2.03 -7.25
CA GLY A 148 -30.30 -0.72 -7.79
C GLY A 148 -29.47 0.41 -7.15
N LYS A 149 -28.27 0.09 -6.62
CA LYS A 149 -27.39 1.01 -5.92
C LYS A 149 -26.07 1.18 -6.68
N ASN A 150 -25.44 2.31 -6.47
CA ASN A 150 -24.13 2.63 -7.02
C ASN A 150 -23.20 3.10 -5.91
N PRO A 151 -21.87 2.95 -6.05
CA PRO A 151 -20.90 3.60 -5.17
C PRO A 151 -21.12 5.11 -5.18
N HIS A 152 -21.01 5.73 -4.01
CA HIS A 152 -21.15 7.18 -3.88
C HIS A 152 -20.15 7.97 -4.72
N SER A 153 -18.92 7.49 -4.82
CA SER A 153 -17.82 8.20 -5.51
C SER A 153 -17.33 7.41 -6.71
N VAL A 154 -17.38 8.03 -7.88
CA VAL A 154 -16.73 7.54 -9.10
C VAL A 154 -15.53 8.43 -9.37
N ILE A 155 -14.33 7.88 -9.14
CA ILE A 155 -13.07 8.54 -9.48
C ILE A 155 -12.59 8.09 -10.86
N GLY A 156 -11.88 8.96 -11.57
CA GLY A 156 -11.43 8.68 -12.95
C GLY A 156 -10.55 7.43 -13.07
N SER A 157 -9.89 7.03 -11.99
CA SER A 157 -9.07 5.81 -11.92
C SER A 157 -9.87 4.52 -11.65
N SER A 158 -11.20 4.57 -11.52
CA SER A 158 -12.03 3.38 -11.32
C SER A 158 -11.85 2.36 -12.44
N CYS A 159 -11.75 2.82 -13.68
CA CYS A 159 -11.56 1.98 -14.87
C CYS A 159 -10.17 1.29 -14.93
N ILE A 160 -9.21 1.74 -14.16
CA ILE A 160 -7.85 1.17 -14.07
C ILE A 160 -7.59 0.47 -12.73
N GLY A 161 -8.65 0.14 -11.99
CA GLY A 161 -8.58 -0.71 -10.81
C GLY A 161 -8.41 0.01 -9.47
N ALA A 162 -8.72 1.31 -9.38
CA ALA A 162 -8.66 2.02 -8.10
C ALA A 162 -9.45 1.29 -7.01
N SER A 163 -8.85 1.12 -5.83
CA SER A 163 -9.48 0.44 -4.71
C SER A 163 -10.37 1.39 -3.90
N VAL A 164 -11.41 0.83 -3.30
CA VAL A 164 -12.33 1.56 -2.40
C VAL A 164 -11.56 2.14 -1.22
N VAL A 165 -10.77 1.31 -0.54
CA VAL A 165 -10.00 1.72 0.64
C VAL A 165 -8.95 2.76 0.29
N GLY A 166 -8.24 2.60 -0.84
CA GLY A 166 -7.30 3.60 -1.33
C GLY A 166 -7.97 4.95 -1.62
N GLY A 167 -9.18 4.92 -2.18
CA GLY A 167 -9.99 6.13 -2.39
C GLY A 167 -10.34 6.84 -1.09
N ILE A 168 -10.75 6.09 -0.08
CA ILE A 168 -11.08 6.63 1.25
C ILE A 168 -9.83 7.21 1.94
N CYS A 169 -8.75 6.45 2.00
CA CYS A 169 -7.51 6.86 2.65
C CYS A 169 -6.89 8.13 2.03
N ASN A 170 -7.07 8.32 0.73
CA ASN A 170 -6.57 9.50 0.01
C ASN A 170 -7.62 10.61 -0.16
N ASN A 171 -8.80 10.48 0.44
CA ASN A 171 -9.92 11.42 0.29
C ASN A 171 -10.21 11.73 -1.19
N SER A 172 -10.27 10.69 -2.01
CA SER A 172 -10.41 10.81 -3.47
C SER A 172 -11.84 11.15 -3.85
N GLY A 173 -12.09 12.38 -4.27
CA GLY A 173 -13.44 12.86 -4.54
C GLY A 173 -13.95 12.61 -5.97
N GLY A 174 -13.06 12.59 -6.96
CA GLY A 174 -13.44 12.43 -8.38
C GLY A 174 -14.35 13.53 -8.92
N SER A 175 -14.93 13.30 -10.08
CA SER A 175 -15.78 14.28 -10.78
C SER A 175 -17.19 14.44 -10.20
N LEU A 176 -17.63 13.50 -9.36
CA LEU A 176 -18.98 13.45 -8.79
C LEU A 176 -19.08 13.95 -7.35
N VAL A 177 -18.04 14.61 -6.84
CA VAL A 177 -17.97 15.19 -5.48
C VAL A 177 -19.22 16.01 -5.11
N LYS A 178 -19.82 16.70 -6.07
CA LYS A 178 -20.97 17.57 -5.83
C LYS A 178 -22.31 16.82 -5.66
N ARG A 179 -22.34 15.52 -5.90
CA ARG A 179 -23.60 14.75 -5.73
C ARG A 179 -23.97 14.54 -4.27
N GLY A 180 -23.01 14.77 -3.35
CA GLY A 180 -23.23 14.57 -1.94
C GLY A 180 -23.45 13.10 -1.56
N PRO A 181 -23.56 12.79 -0.26
CA PRO A 181 -23.97 11.47 0.20
C PRO A 181 -25.44 11.21 -0.08
#